data_18ec83b43e13ff1bf4e918c9dbcf36aa
#
_entry.id   18ec83b43e13ff1bf4e918c9dbcf36aa
#
_cell.length_a   1.000
_cell.length_b   1.000
_cell.length_c   1.000
_cell.angle_alpha   90.00
_cell.angle_beta   90.00
_cell.angle_gamma   90.00
#
_symmetry.space_group_name_H-M   'P 1'
#
loop_
_entity.id
_entity.type
_entity.pdbx_description
1 polymer ?
#
loop_
_entity_poly.entity_id
_entity_poly.type
_entity_poly.pdbx_seq_one_letter_code
_entity_poly.pdbx_strand_id
1 'polypeptide(L)'
;STVSNLAYYALVSAYTGELYPEVIRLGKEYKDVAANKNEVYQFVARAYLAQQDTVGAMPLLEEGARLYPETSFYFGSMISIYQSQGKYKEAVELIDRALKVTPDNPNLLVLRGNVYFFAQDWDRAIEIYRQVLRLSPDNYDALFNLGQVYYNHAVSILADPLSTKLDEKKAKDYFRQSLPHLEAAYKMAPDQVRDLLGNVYYRLGLEKKYEELYTPNTPKE
;
A
#
# COMPACT_ATOMS: atom_id res chain seq x y z
N SER A 1 -20.08 16.07 27.72
CA SER A 1 -21.17 15.64 28.61
C SER A 1 -20.96 14.20 29.07
N THR A 2 -21.57 13.80 30.17
CA THR A 2 -21.48 12.41 30.67
C THR A 2 -21.96 11.39 29.63
N VAL A 3 -23.05 11.69 28.94
CA VAL A 3 -23.59 10.82 27.85
C VAL A 3 -22.61 10.66 26.72
N SER A 4 -21.94 11.73 26.30
CA SER A 4 -20.94 11.75 25.25
C SER A 4 -19.76 10.82 25.56
N ASN A 5 -19.27 10.84 26.81
CA ASN A 5 -18.18 9.98 27.25
C ASN A 5 -18.63 8.51 27.39
N LEU A 6 -19.81 8.27 27.95
CA LEU A 6 -20.35 6.91 28.08
C LEU A 6 -20.55 6.25 26.72
N ALA A 7 -21.09 6.99 25.74
CA ALA A 7 -21.24 6.49 24.36
C ALA A 7 -19.88 6.14 23.73
N TYR A 8 -18.88 6.98 23.92
CA TYR A 8 -17.52 6.69 23.43
C TYR A 8 -16.93 5.44 24.08
N TYR A 9 -16.97 5.33 25.42
CA TYR A 9 -16.42 4.16 26.12
C TYR A 9 -17.16 2.86 25.79
N ALA A 10 -18.47 2.91 25.58
CA ALA A 10 -19.26 1.76 25.14
C ALA A 10 -18.79 1.28 23.75
N LEU A 11 -18.55 2.20 22.82
CA LEU A 11 -18.02 1.89 21.48
C LEU A 11 -16.61 1.29 21.55
N VAL A 12 -15.72 1.88 22.33
CA VAL A 12 -14.36 1.37 22.54
C VAL A 12 -14.39 -0.05 23.13
N SER A 13 -15.20 -0.27 24.15
CA SER A 13 -15.35 -1.57 24.80
C SER A 13 -15.89 -2.63 23.82
N ALA A 14 -16.91 -2.30 23.05
CA ALA A 14 -17.46 -3.21 22.02
C ALA A 14 -16.42 -3.51 20.93
N TYR A 15 -15.66 -2.50 20.50
CA TYR A 15 -14.63 -2.66 19.46
C TYR A 15 -13.47 -3.54 19.95
N THR A 16 -12.96 -3.30 21.17
CA THR A 16 -11.88 -4.12 21.76
C THR A 16 -12.32 -5.56 22.05
N GLY A 17 -13.62 -5.77 22.30
CA GLY A 17 -14.22 -7.10 22.43
C GLY A 17 -14.60 -7.74 21.09
N GLU A 18 -14.25 -7.13 19.97
CA GLU A 18 -14.57 -7.59 18.60
C GLU A 18 -16.09 -7.80 18.36
N LEU A 19 -16.92 -7.10 19.14
CA LEU A 19 -18.38 -7.13 19.01
C LEU A 19 -18.84 -6.20 17.88
N TYR A 20 -18.40 -6.46 16.66
CA TYR A 20 -18.61 -5.56 15.51
C TYR A 20 -20.08 -5.20 15.23
N PRO A 21 -21.06 -6.13 15.31
CA PRO A 21 -22.48 -5.76 15.20
C PRO A 21 -22.92 -4.72 16.23
N GLU A 22 -22.41 -4.83 17.46
CA GLU A 22 -22.71 -3.89 18.52
C GLU A 22 -22.03 -2.53 18.31
N VAL A 23 -20.76 -2.53 17.80
CA VAL A 23 -20.08 -1.29 17.40
C VAL A 23 -20.89 -0.54 16.33
N ILE A 24 -21.42 -1.26 15.34
CA ILE A 24 -22.23 -0.67 14.27
C ILE A 24 -23.54 -0.12 14.83
N ARG A 25 -24.21 -0.86 15.71
CA ARG A 25 -25.44 -0.41 16.38
C ARG A 25 -25.22 0.87 17.18
N LEU A 26 -24.22 0.87 18.06
CA LEU A 26 -23.86 2.02 18.89
C LEU A 26 -23.41 3.21 18.02
N GLY A 27 -22.68 2.94 16.94
CA GLY A 27 -22.27 3.98 16.00
C GLY A 27 -23.46 4.65 15.31
N LYS A 28 -24.46 3.92 14.88
CA LYS A 28 -25.67 4.50 14.30
C LYS A 28 -26.43 5.39 15.27
N GLU A 29 -26.41 5.03 16.55
CA GLU A 29 -27.14 5.74 17.60
C GLU A 29 -26.39 6.96 18.14
N TYR A 30 -25.06 6.84 18.29
CA TYR A 30 -24.27 7.79 19.08
C TYR A 30 -23.12 8.49 18.35
N LYS A 31 -22.82 8.19 17.06
CA LYS A 31 -21.65 8.76 16.36
C LYS A 31 -21.60 10.30 16.40
N ASP A 32 -22.75 10.96 16.40
CA ASP A 32 -22.83 12.42 16.34
C ASP A 32 -22.74 13.09 17.72
N VAL A 33 -22.99 12.33 18.78
CA VAL A 33 -23.02 12.83 20.17
C VAL A 33 -21.86 12.30 21.04
N ALA A 34 -21.21 11.22 20.62
CA ALA A 34 -20.09 10.63 21.34
C ALA A 34 -18.88 11.60 21.39
N ALA A 35 -18.06 11.46 22.44
CA ALA A 35 -16.74 12.08 22.47
C ALA A 35 -15.83 11.47 21.40
N ASN A 36 -14.78 12.19 21.01
CA ASN A 36 -13.80 11.70 20.05
C ASN A 36 -14.44 11.21 18.73
N LYS A 37 -15.29 12.02 18.13
CA LYS A 37 -16.07 11.68 16.93
C LYS A 37 -15.23 11.05 15.82
N ASN A 38 -14.04 11.58 15.55
CA ASN A 38 -13.15 11.03 14.52
C ASN A 38 -12.82 9.55 14.79
N GLU A 39 -12.47 9.19 16.03
CA GLU A 39 -12.20 7.80 16.40
C GLU A 39 -13.45 6.92 16.29
N VAL A 40 -14.61 7.45 16.70
CA VAL A 40 -15.89 6.74 16.59
C VAL A 40 -16.20 6.39 15.13
N TYR A 41 -16.05 7.35 14.21
CA TYR A 41 -16.19 7.08 12.78
C TYR A 41 -15.24 5.97 12.30
N GLN A 42 -13.97 6.00 12.77
CA GLN A 42 -13.00 4.96 12.44
C GLN A 42 -13.39 3.60 13.01
N PHE A 43 -13.82 3.50 14.27
CA PHE A 43 -14.24 2.23 14.86
C PHE A 43 -15.43 1.62 14.13
N VAL A 44 -16.43 2.43 13.79
CA VAL A 44 -17.61 1.94 13.07
C VAL A 44 -17.25 1.50 11.64
N ALA A 45 -16.43 2.27 10.94
CA ALA A 45 -15.95 1.89 9.61
C ALA A 45 -15.13 0.60 9.66
N ARG A 46 -14.22 0.46 10.63
CA ARG A 46 -13.44 -0.77 10.84
C ARG A 46 -14.31 -1.97 11.17
N ALA A 47 -15.39 -1.79 11.94
CA ALA A 47 -16.33 -2.86 12.26
C ALA A 47 -17.08 -3.37 11.01
N TYR A 48 -17.49 -2.48 10.11
CA TYR A 48 -18.02 -2.89 8.81
C TYR A 48 -16.98 -3.62 7.96
N LEU A 49 -15.75 -3.11 7.90
CA LEU A 49 -14.67 -3.74 7.13
C LEU A 49 -14.28 -5.12 7.67
N ALA A 50 -14.27 -5.28 9.00
CA ALA A 50 -14.01 -6.58 9.63
C ALA A 50 -15.07 -7.64 9.26
N GLN A 51 -16.29 -7.20 8.99
CA GLN A 51 -17.39 -8.05 8.50
C GLN A 51 -17.43 -8.17 6.97
N GLN A 52 -16.40 -7.63 6.28
CA GLN A 52 -16.34 -7.56 4.81
C GLN A 52 -17.50 -6.76 4.18
N ASP A 53 -18.21 -5.96 4.96
CA ASP A 53 -19.28 -5.09 4.50
C ASP A 53 -18.72 -3.76 3.99
N THR A 54 -18.20 -3.79 2.77
CA THR A 54 -17.65 -2.58 2.11
C THR A 54 -18.74 -1.59 1.73
N VAL A 55 -19.98 -2.06 1.52
CA VAL A 55 -21.12 -1.19 1.19
C VAL A 55 -21.53 -0.37 2.42
N GLY A 56 -21.57 -0.99 3.59
CA GLY A 56 -21.84 -0.29 4.85
C GLY A 56 -20.69 0.64 5.28
N ALA A 57 -19.44 0.26 4.98
CA ALA A 57 -18.27 1.07 5.33
C ALA A 57 -18.16 2.36 4.50
N MET A 58 -18.44 2.31 3.18
CA MET A 58 -18.13 3.39 2.25
C MET A 58 -18.74 4.74 2.63
N PRO A 59 -20.03 4.87 2.97
CA PRO A 59 -20.62 6.16 3.37
C PRO A 59 -19.94 6.78 4.60
N LEU A 60 -19.50 5.96 5.56
CA LEU A 60 -18.79 6.42 6.76
C LEU A 60 -17.38 6.88 6.43
N LEU A 61 -16.70 6.18 5.51
CA LEU A 61 -15.37 6.56 5.04
C LEU A 61 -15.42 7.88 4.28
N GLU A 62 -16.41 8.08 3.41
CA GLU A 62 -16.62 9.32 2.67
C GLU A 62 -16.95 10.49 3.61
N GLU A 63 -17.85 10.30 4.56
CA GLU A 63 -18.20 11.30 5.56
C GLU A 63 -17.00 11.62 6.44
N GLY A 64 -16.28 10.60 6.92
CA GLY A 64 -15.07 10.76 7.72
C GLY A 64 -13.97 11.53 6.98
N ALA A 65 -13.72 11.21 5.71
CA ALA A 65 -12.75 11.93 4.88
C ALA A 65 -13.13 13.41 4.68
N ARG A 66 -14.43 13.71 4.58
CA ARG A 66 -14.93 15.08 4.46
C ARG A 66 -14.78 15.89 5.76
N LEU A 67 -15.05 15.26 6.91
CA LEU A 67 -15.01 15.88 8.23
C LEU A 67 -13.59 15.98 8.79
N TYR A 68 -12.73 15.01 8.48
CA TYR A 68 -11.38 14.83 9.02
C TYR A 68 -10.37 14.55 7.89
N PRO A 69 -10.14 15.51 6.98
CA PRO A 69 -9.34 15.31 5.77
C PRO A 69 -7.88 14.95 6.04
N GLU A 70 -7.36 15.29 7.22
CA GLU A 70 -6.01 14.94 7.68
C GLU A 70 -5.87 13.48 8.13
N THR A 71 -6.99 12.76 8.32
CA THR A 71 -6.99 11.38 8.78
C THR A 71 -6.82 10.42 7.61
N SER A 72 -5.60 9.92 7.41
CA SER A 72 -5.22 9.04 6.29
C SER A 72 -6.00 7.72 6.23
N PHE A 73 -6.56 7.26 7.36
CA PHE A 73 -7.35 6.04 7.44
C PHE A 73 -8.50 6.00 6.44
N TYR A 74 -9.24 7.10 6.29
CA TYR A 74 -10.41 7.15 5.40
C TYR A 74 -10.03 6.96 3.94
N PHE A 75 -9.06 7.75 3.48
CA PHE A 75 -8.57 7.64 2.10
C PHE A 75 -7.93 6.28 1.82
N GLY A 76 -7.07 5.80 2.72
CA GLY A 76 -6.42 4.49 2.58
C GLY A 76 -7.44 3.35 2.50
N SER A 77 -8.48 3.38 3.33
CA SER A 77 -9.53 2.36 3.32
C SER A 77 -10.36 2.39 2.03
N MET A 78 -10.75 3.58 1.55
CA MET A 78 -11.48 3.71 0.28
C MET A 78 -10.64 3.22 -0.92
N ILE A 79 -9.35 3.57 -0.95
CA ILE A 79 -8.43 3.10 -1.98
C ILE A 79 -8.34 1.57 -1.96
N SER A 80 -8.18 0.96 -0.77
CA SER A 80 -8.12 -0.50 -0.62
C SER A 80 -9.41 -1.18 -1.10
N ILE A 81 -10.57 -0.60 -0.80
CA ILE A 81 -11.86 -1.11 -1.29
C ILE A 81 -11.91 -1.04 -2.82
N TYR A 82 -11.58 0.08 -3.42
CA TYR A 82 -11.57 0.23 -4.88
C TYR A 82 -10.59 -0.74 -5.54
N GLN A 83 -9.39 -0.92 -4.97
CA GLN A 83 -8.40 -1.87 -5.47
C GLN A 83 -8.92 -3.31 -5.42
N SER A 84 -9.53 -3.74 -4.29
CA SER A 84 -10.09 -5.09 -4.15
C SER A 84 -11.25 -5.37 -5.12
N GLN A 85 -11.95 -4.33 -5.57
CA GLN A 85 -13.02 -4.40 -6.56
C GLN A 85 -12.52 -4.23 -8.00
N GLY A 86 -11.22 -4.05 -8.22
CA GLY A 86 -10.65 -3.75 -9.53
C GLY A 86 -11.00 -2.36 -10.09
N LYS A 87 -11.52 -1.47 -9.24
CA LYS A 87 -11.91 -0.08 -9.58
C LYS A 87 -10.71 0.85 -9.49
N TYR A 88 -9.67 0.56 -10.28
CA TYR A 88 -8.41 1.31 -10.23
C TYR A 88 -8.55 2.77 -10.66
N LYS A 89 -9.47 3.06 -11.58
CA LYS A 89 -9.73 4.42 -12.04
C LYS A 89 -10.26 5.29 -10.90
N GLU A 90 -11.26 4.80 -10.18
CA GLU A 90 -11.86 5.49 -9.03
C GLU A 90 -10.84 5.69 -7.90
N ALA A 91 -9.96 4.70 -7.68
CA ALA A 91 -8.87 4.84 -6.71
C ALA A 91 -7.89 5.96 -7.11
N VAL A 92 -7.50 6.04 -8.39
CA VAL A 92 -6.62 7.11 -8.89
C VAL A 92 -7.32 8.47 -8.78
N GLU A 93 -8.58 8.60 -9.18
CA GLU A 93 -9.34 9.84 -9.08
C GLU A 93 -9.45 10.35 -7.63
N LEU A 94 -9.56 9.43 -6.66
CA LEU A 94 -9.57 9.78 -5.24
C LEU A 94 -8.22 10.34 -4.80
N ILE A 95 -7.11 9.70 -5.19
CA ILE A 95 -5.75 10.15 -4.88
C ILE A 95 -5.45 11.49 -5.57
N ASP A 96 -5.85 11.63 -6.83
CA ASP A 96 -5.64 12.87 -7.60
C ASP A 96 -6.35 14.07 -6.97
N ARG A 97 -7.51 13.88 -6.36
CA ARG A 97 -8.19 14.93 -5.57
C ARG A 97 -7.36 15.35 -4.37
N ALA A 98 -6.75 14.40 -3.65
CA ALA A 98 -5.87 14.72 -2.53
C ALA A 98 -4.56 15.39 -2.98
N LEU A 99 -3.99 14.95 -4.10
CA LEU A 99 -2.79 15.57 -4.70
C LEU A 99 -3.01 16.99 -5.23
N LYS A 100 -4.24 17.40 -5.54
CA LYS A 100 -4.53 18.81 -5.86
C LYS A 100 -4.24 19.76 -4.68
N VAL A 101 -4.38 19.27 -3.45
CA VAL A 101 -4.10 20.04 -2.23
C VAL A 101 -2.62 19.94 -1.85
N THR A 102 -2.01 18.77 -2.03
CA THR A 102 -0.61 18.49 -1.69
C THR A 102 0.10 17.78 -2.84
N PRO A 103 0.49 18.49 -3.92
CA PRO A 103 0.96 17.89 -5.17
C PRO A 103 2.20 16.99 -5.02
N ASP A 104 3.09 17.35 -4.11
CA ASP A 104 4.38 16.68 -3.88
C ASP A 104 4.38 15.80 -2.62
N ASN A 105 3.19 15.36 -2.16
CA ASN A 105 3.11 14.47 -1.01
C ASN A 105 3.61 13.06 -1.39
N PRO A 106 4.78 12.61 -0.89
CA PRO A 106 5.37 11.34 -1.30
C PRO A 106 4.47 10.13 -0.99
N ASN A 107 3.74 10.18 0.14
CA ASN A 107 2.86 9.08 0.54
C ASN A 107 1.67 8.92 -0.41
N LEU A 108 1.07 10.02 -0.86
CA LEU A 108 -0.01 9.99 -1.85
C LEU A 108 0.51 9.52 -3.22
N LEU A 109 1.70 9.95 -3.60
CA LEU A 109 2.33 9.47 -4.84
C LEU A 109 2.66 7.98 -4.76
N VAL A 110 3.16 7.47 -3.63
CA VAL A 110 3.36 6.02 -3.41
C VAL A 110 2.04 5.27 -3.54
N LEU A 111 0.96 5.75 -2.91
CA LEU A 111 -0.36 5.13 -3.05
C LEU A 111 -0.83 5.10 -4.51
N ARG A 112 -0.62 6.18 -5.26
CA ARG A 112 -0.93 6.24 -6.70
C ARG A 112 -0.13 5.21 -7.51
N GLY A 113 1.16 5.10 -7.22
CA GLY A 113 2.04 4.07 -7.81
C GLY A 113 1.54 2.66 -7.51
N ASN A 114 1.13 2.40 -6.26
CA ASN A 114 0.56 1.12 -5.85
C ASN A 114 -0.72 0.76 -6.63
N VAL A 115 -1.60 1.74 -6.89
CA VAL A 115 -2.80 1.50 -7.71
C VAL A 115 -2.43 1.07 -9.11
N TYR A 116 -1.48 1.75 -9.76
CA TYR A 116 -1.00 1.35 -11.09
C TYR A 116 -0.29 -0.01 -11.07
N PHE A 117 0.47 -0.31 -10.01
CA PHE A 117 1.09 -1.62 -9.81
C PHE A 117 0.04 -2.75 -9.80
N PHE A 118 -1.01 -2.63 -9.00
CA PHE A 118 -2.09 -3.63 -8.94
C PHE A 118 -2.91 -3.69 -10.23
N ALA A 119 -3.02 -2.59 -10.96
CA ALA A 119 -3.61 -2.55 -12.30
C ALA A 119 -2.69 -3.15 -13.38
N GLN A 120 -1.47 -3.58 -13.03
CA GLN A 120 -0.42 -4.03 -13.94
C GLN A 120 -0.02 -2.99 -15.01
N ASP A 121 -0.25 -1.73 -14.71
CA ASP A 121 0.21 -0.60 -15.52
C ASP A 121 1.64 -0.24 -15.11
N TRP A 122 2.57 -1.08 -15.57
CA TRP A 122 3.96 -1.02 -15.15
C TRP A 122 4.62 0.32 -15.47
N ASP A 123 4.35 0.88 -16.64
CA ASP A 123 4.98 2.12 -17.09
C ASP A 123 4.57 3.31 -16.21
N ARG A 124 3.28 3.44 -15.90
CA ARG A 124 2.81 4.50 -15.00
C ARG A 124 3.29 4.29 -13.56
N ALA A 125 3.32 3.05 -13.07
CA ALA A 125 3.87 2.76 -11.75
C ALA A 125 5.35 3.17 -11.65
N ILE A 126 6.17 2.81 -12.64
CA ILE A 126 7.59 3.19 -12.71
C ILE A 126 7.76 4.71 -12.69
N GLU A 127 6.99 5.43 -13.51
CA GLU A 127 7.07 6.90 -13.57
C GLU A 127 6.78 7.54 -12.22
N ILE A 128 5.71 7.10 -11.55
CA ILE A 128 5.31 7.63 -10.24
C ILE A 128 6.35 7.33 -9.17
N TYR A 129 6.85 6.11 -9.05
CA TYR A 129 7.87 5.82 -8.04
C TYR A 129 9.20 6.55 -8.30
N ARG A 130 9.57 6.75 -9.57
CA ARG A 130 10.69 7.62 -9.92
C ARG A 130 10.44 9.08 -9.51
N GLN A 131 9.21 9.58 -9.63
CA GLN A 131 8.84 10.90 -9.13
C GLN A 131 9.04 10.97 -7.61
N VAL A 132 8.58 9.97 -6.86
CA VAL A 132 8.79 9.90 -5.40
C VAL A 132 10.29 9.94 -5.07
N LEU A 133 11.11 9.16 -5.77
CA LEU A 133 12.56 9.11 -5.50
C LEU A 133 13.30 10.39 -5.90
N ARG A 134 12.76 11.22 -6.80
CA ARG A 134 13.29 12.57 -7.04
C ARG A 134 13.02 13.52 -5.87
N LEU A 135 11.88 13.35 -5.18
CA LEU A 135 11.48 14.15 -4.01
C LEU A 135 12.14 13.64 -2.72
N SER A 136 12.27 12.34 -2.59
CA SER A 136 12.78 11.64 -1.41
C SER A 136 13.61 10.41 -1.86
N PRO A 137 14.93 10.59 -2.14
CA PRO A 137 15.78 9.54 -2.72
C PRO A 137 15.93 8.27 -1.87
N ASP A 138 15.70 8.38 -0.57
CA ASP A 138 15.77 7.32 0.43
C ASP A 138 14.37 6.81 0.88
N ASN A 139 13.31 7.13 0.14
CA ASN A 139 11.99 6.61 0.43
C ASN A 139 11.95 5.09 0.21
N TYR A 140 11.89 4.33 1.32
CA TYR A 140 11.91 2.87 1.31
C TYR A 140 10.81 2.27 0.42
N ASP A 141 9.57 2.74 0.58
CA ASP A 141 8.43 2.19 -0.17
C ASP A 141 8.61 2.40 -1.67
N ALA A 142 9.09 3.56 -2.09
CA ALA A 142 9.35 3.83 -3.49
C ALA A 142 10.54 3.01 -4.05
N LEU A 143 11.59 2.82 -3.27
CA LEU A 143 12.74 1.97 -3.65
C LEU A 143 12.29 0.52 -3.81
N PHE A 144 11.63 -0.03 -2.80
CA PHE A 144 11.16 -1.42 -2.82
C PHE A 144 10.17 -1.66 -3.95
N ASN A 145 9.14 -0.81 -4.03
CA ASN A 145 8.07 -0.96 -5.03
C ASN A 145 8.58 -0.75 -6.46
N LEU A 146 9.49 0.19 -6.71
CA LEU A 146 10.09 0.35 -8.04
C LEU A 146 10.91 -0.88 -8.44
N GLY A 147 11.69 -1.44 -7.52
CA GLY A 147 12.39 -2.70 -7.76
C GLY A 147 11.43 -3.85 -8.07
N GLN A 148 10.33 -3.94 -7.30
CA GLN A 148 9.29 -4.95 -7.50
C GLN A 148 8.54 -4.80 -8.83
N VAL A 149 8.24 -3.56 -9.25
CA VAL A 149 7.60 -3.28 -10.55
C VAL A 149 8.48 -3.77 -11.70
N TYR A 150 9.77 -3.44 -11.69
CA TYR A 150 10.70 -3.92 -12.71
C TYR A 150 10.77 -5.45 -12.74
N TYR A 151 10.84 -6.08 -11.57
CA TYR A 151 10.85 -7.54 -11.47
C TYR A 151 9.56 -8.14 -12.07
N ASN A 152 8.39 -7.66 -11.64
CA ASN A 152 7.11 -8.20 -12.12
C ASN A 152 6.87 -7.93 -13.61
N HIS A 153 7.30 -6.77 -14.12
CA HIS A 153 7.24 -6.48 -15.56
C HIS A 153 8.10 -7.49 -16.35
N ALA A 154 9.33 -7.77 -15.88
CA ALA A 154 10.18 -8.80 -16.50
C ALA A 154 9.52 -10.18 -16.49
N VAL A 155 8.94 -10.56 -15.35
CA VAL A 155 8.23 -11.84 -15.20
C VAL A 155 7.01 -11.91 -16.13
N SER A 156 6.23 -10.82 -16.25
CA SER A 156 5.07 -10.79 -17.15
C SER A 156 5.43 -10.98 -18.62
N ILE A 157 6.56 -10.41 -19.05
CA ILE A 157 7.09 -10.60 -20.40
C ILE A 157 7.46 -12.09 -20.64
N LEU A 158 8.13 -12.71 -19.67
CA LEU A 158 8.56 -14.12 -19.81
C LEU A 158 7.41 -15.12 -19.64
N ALA A 159 6.30 -14.71 -19.04
CA ALA A 159 5.11 -15.54 -18.89
C ALA A 159 4.28 -15.64 -20.18
N ASP A 160 4.52 -14.76 -21.16
CA ASP A 160 3.85 -14.85 -22.45
C ASP A 160 4.38 -16.08 -23.24
N PRO A 161 3.52 -17.05 -23.60
CA PRO A 161 3.92 -18.21 -24.39
C PRO A 161 4.51 -17.87 -25.77
N LEU A 162 4.25 -16.66 -26.26
CA LEU A 162 4.74 -16.15 -27.54
C LEU A 162 6.01 -15.30 -27.39
N SER A 163 6.60 -15.24 -26.18
CA SER A 163 7.79 -14.44 -25.94
C SER A 163 8.97 -14.90 -26.81
N THR A 164 9.65 -13.91 -27.37
CA THR A 164 10.78 -14.10 -28.29
C THR A 164 12.13 -13.93 -27.56
N LYS A 165 13.25 -14.23 -28.25
CA LYS A 165 14.59 -13.91 -27.73
C LYS A 165 14.79 -12.42 -27.44
N LEU A 166 14.09 -11.55 -28.19
CA LEU A 166 14.12 -10.11 -27.94
C LEU A 166 13.40 -9.76 -26.62
N ASP A 167 12.29 -10.42 -26.36
CA ASP A 167 11.52 -10.25 -25.12
C ASP A 167 12.31 -10.78 -23.91
N GLU A 168 13.01 -11.90 -24.06
CA GLU A 168 13.93 -12.40 -23.02
C GLU A 168 15.03 -11.38 -22.69
N LYS A 169 15.61 -10.75 -23.73
CA LYS A 169 16.59 -9.67 -23.52
C LYS A 169 15.98 -8.48 -22.80
N LYS A 170 14.80 -8.06 -23.20
CA LYS A 170 14.04 -6.96 -22.56
C LYS A 170 13.74 -7.27 -21.10
N ALA A 171 13.27 -8.49 -20.80
CA ALA A 171 13.04 -8.94 -19.43
C ALA A 171 14.33 -8.90 -18.60
N LYS A 172 15.45 -9.36 -19.15
CA LYS A 172 16.76 -9.29 -18.48
C LYS A 172 17.18 -7.86 -18.18
N ASP A 173 16.88 -6.91 -19.05
CA ASP A 173 17.15 -5.49 -18.81
C ASP A 173 16.28 -4.91 -17.68
N TYR A 174 15.02 -5.32 -17.57
CA TYR A 174 14.17 -4.96 -16.43
C TYR A 174 14.68 -5.58 -15.11
N PHE A 175 15.14 -6.83 -15.08
CA PHE A 175 15.80 -7.38 -13.89
C PHE A 175 17.04 -6.59 -13.50
N ARG A 176 17.86 -6.13 -14.46
CA ARG A 176 19.00 -5.23 -14.15
C ARG A 176 18.56 -3.89 -13.58
N GLN A 177 17.47 -3.32 -14.11
CA GLN A 177 16.94 -2.04 -13.58
C GLN A 177 16.37 -2.17 -12.16
N SER A 178 15.90 -3.35 -11.75
CA SER A 178 15.42 -3.57 -10.38
C SER A 178 16.54 -3.54 -9.34
N LEU A 179 17.76 -3.95 -9.71
CA LEU A 179 18.88 -4.15 -8.78
C LEU A 179 19.22 -2.95 -7.90
N PRO A 180 19.51 -1.75 -8.44
CA PRO A 180 19.96 -0.63 -7.60
C PRO A 180 18.90 -0.23 -6.58
N HIS A 181 17.64 -0.38 -6.91
CA HIS A 181 16.52 -0.04 -6.03
C HIS A 181 16.35 -1.10 -4.92
N LEU A 182 16.40 -2.38 -5.26
CA LEU A 182 16.32 -3.45 -4.27
C LEU A 182 17.56 -3.53 -3.37
N GLU A 183 18.76 -3.30 -3.91
CA GLU A 183 19.99 -3.23 -3.10
C GLU A 183 19.95 -2.06 -2.12
N ALA A 184 19.38 -0.91 -2.51
CA ALA A 184 19.18 0.23 -1.62
C ALA A 184 18.12 -0.08 -0.54
N ALA A 185 16.97 -0.65 -0.92
CA ALA A 185 15.93 -1.07 0.01
C ALA A 185 16.41 -2.16 0.98
N TYR A 186 17.23 -3.10 0.50
CA TYR A 186 17.83 -4.17 1.32
C TYR A 186 18.68 -3.64 2.47
N LYS A 187 19.44 -2.55 2.25
CA LYS A 187 20.20 -1.91 3.32
C LYS A 187 19.35 -1.35 4.45
N MET A 188 18.09 -1.00 4.14
CA MET A 188 17.15 -0.42 5.10
C MET A 188 16.32 -1.50 5.82
N ALA A 189 15.89 -2.53 5.12
CA ALA A 189 15.05 -3.60 5.63
C ALA A 189 15.43 -4.97 5.02
N PRO A 190 16.55 -5.58 5.45
CA PRO A 190 17.08 -6.80 4.84
C PRO A 190 16.09 -7.95 4.78
N ASP A 191 15.39 -8.22 5.86
CA ASP A 191 14.49 -9.37 5.94
C ASP A 191 13.27 -9.26 5.02
N GLN A 192 12.83 -8.05 4.72
CA GLN A 192 11.69 -7.81 3.82
C GLN A 192 12.06 -7.90 2.34
N VAL A 193 13.32 -7.63 2.00
CA VAL A 193 13.77 -7.48 0.62
C VAL A 193 14.58 -8.69 0.13
N ARG A 194 15.14 -9.49 1.06
CA ARG A 194 16.07 -10.59 0.77
C ARG A 194 15.60 -11.51 -0.35
N ASP A 195 14.38 -12.02 -0.25
CA ASP A 195 13.90 -13.04 -1.19
C ASP A 195 13.69 -12.47 -2.59
N LEU A 196 13.16 -11.24 -2.68
CA LEU A 196 12.98 -10.59 -3.98
C LEU A 196 14.33 -10.25 -4.63
N LEU A 197 15.28 -9.73 -3.85
CA LEU A 197 16.65 -9.45 -4.32
C LEU A 197 17.38 -10.73 -4.75
N GLY A 198 17.23 -11.82 -3.97
CA GLY A 198 17.76 -13.13 -4.31
C GLY A 198 17.21 -13.66 -5.63
N ASN A 199 15.91 -13.53 -5.87
CA ASN A 199 15.29 -13.89 -7.12
C ASN A 199 15.89 -13.10 -8.32
N VAL A 200 16.16 -11.81 -8.13
CA VAL A 200 16.79 -10.99 -9.18
C VAL A 200 18.23 -11.44 -9.43
N TYR A 201 19.03 -11.70 -8.39
CA TYR A 201 20.39 -12.23 -8.56
C TYR A 201 20.39 -13.55 -9.33
N TYR A 202 19.49 -14.48 -8.97
CA TYR A 202 19.34 -15.74 -9.65
C TYR A 202 18.98 -15.56 -11.12
N ARG A 203 17.98 -14.72 -11.45
CA ARG A 203 17.55 -14.42 -12.82
C ARG A 203 18.67 -13.79 -13.68
N LEU A 204 19.60 -13.09 -13.07
CA LEU A 204 20.74 -12.47 -13.74
C LEU A 204 22.00 -13.34 -13.77
N GLY A 205 21.99 -14.52 -13.13
CA GLY A 205 23.17 -15.39 -13.00
C GLY A 205 24.28 -14.81 -12.13
N LEU A 206 23.92 -14.02 -11.12
CA LEU A 206 24.85 -13.41 -10.18
C LEU A 206 25.08 -14.34 -8.97
N GLU A 207 25.60 -15.53 -9.21
CA GLU A 207 25.72 -16.63 -8.26
C GLU A 207 26.41 -16.21 -6.96
N LYS A 208 27.57 -15.53 -7.06
CA LYS A 208 28.32 -15.08 -5.89
C LYS A 208 27.47 -14.14 -4.99
N LYS A 209 26.77 -13.18 -5.56
CA LYS A 209 25.89 -12.28 -4.81
C LYS A 209 24.71 -13.02 -4.20
N TYR A 210 24.16 -13.99 -4.90
CA TYR A 210 23.10 -14.86 -4.40
C TYR A 210 23.56 -15.65 -3.17
N GLU A 211 24.73 -16.29 -3.26
CA GLU A 211 25.31 -17.04 -2.15
C GLU A 211 25.62 -16.16 -0.93
N GLU A 212 26.26 -15.00 -1.14
CA GLU A 212 26.52 -14.02 -0.09
C GLU A 212 25.25 -13.53 0.63
N LEU A 213 24.13 -13.41 -0.09
CA LEU A 213 22.84 -12.95 0.47
C LEU A 213 22.26 -13.94 1.50
N TYR A 214 22.51 -15.24 1.31
CA TYR A 214 21.96 -16.30 2.15
C TYR A 214 23.00 -16.96 3.08
N THR A 215 24.29 -16.58 2.93
CA THR A 215 25.32 -17.07 3.85
C THR A 215 25.24 -16.24 5.15
N PRO A 216 25.14 -16.86 6.32
CA PRO A 216 25.21 -16.14 7.59
C PRO A 216 26.55 -15.39 7.66
N ASN A 217 26.51 -14.11 8.02
CA ASN A 217 27.70 -13.36 8.38
C ASN A 217 28.31 -14.02 9.64
N THR A 218 29.19 -15.00 9.47
CA THR A 218 30.07 -15.43 10.56
C THR A 218 31.05 -14.27 10.82
N PRO A 219 31.09 -13.72 12.04
CA PRO A 219 32.12 -12.75 12.39
C PRO A 219 33.48 -13.39 12.09
N LYS A 220 34.31 -12.72 11.30
CA LYS A 220 35.72 -13.08 11.20
C LYS A 220 36.31 -12.83 12.59
N GLU A 221 36.68 -13.91 13.29
CA GLU A 221 37.53 -13.85 14.50
C GLU A 221 38.82 -13.09 14.26
#